data_907eef71777533dcaab3f4599fb19751
#
_entry.id   907eef71777533dcaab3f4599fb19751
#
_cell.length_a   1.000
_cell.length_b   1.000
_cell.length_c   1.000
_cell.angle_alpha   90.00
_cell.angle_beta   90.00
_cell.angle_gamma   90.00
#
_symmetry.space_group_name_H-M   'P 1'
#
loop_
_entity.id
_entity.type
_entity.pdbx_description
1 polymer ?
#
loop_
_entity_poly.entity_id
_entity_poly.type
_entity_poly.pdbx_seq_one_letter_code
_entity_poly.pdbx_strand_id
1 'polypeptide(L)'
;EGDTSHGILYVANHVSWFDIICLGSILNARFIAKKEVASMGIFGLLSTLSNTVYIDNENKNRIVEYNKLINEKLKNGENFIIFPEGTTSDGNGVIQFKSSLLQCAIEDTNSIKVRPISICYSHKNNIKMGLYERRFVSWVGDTNMVQAMQNFLLTGPVTVTILLHSFVSEEILSSRKTITKYCQETILEGLNKVIKI
;
A
#
# COMPACT_ATOMS: atom_id res chain seq x y z
N GLU A 1 23.24 6.60 -2.64
CA GLU A 1 23.41 6.14 -1.26
C GLU A 1 22.64 7.12 -0.38
N GLY A 2 21.43 6.73 0.03
CA GLY A 2 20.58 7.58 0.85
C GLY A 2 20.96 7.41 2.31
N ASP A 3 20.93 8.52 3.03
CA ASP A 3 21.05 8.57 4.49
C ASP A 3 20.08 7.53 5.09
N THR A 4 20.63 6.46 5.67
CA THR A 4 19.90 5.33 6.25
C THR A 4 19.48 5.55 7.69
N SER A 5 19.64 6.77 8.21
CA SER A 5 19.36 7.13 9.61
C SER A 5 17.86 7.20 9.93
N HIS A 6 16.98 7.26 8.91
CA HIS A 6 15.53 7.43 9.08
C HIS A 6 14.75 6.40 8.28
N GLY A 7 13.65 5.90 8.87
CA GLY A 7 12.76 4.97 8.23
C GLY A 7 11.89 5.61 7.14
N ILE A 8 11.46 4.78 6.21
CA ILE A 8 10.63 5.20 5.08
C ILE A 8 9.22 4.65 5.27
N LEU A 9 8.24 5.54 5.19
CA LEU A 9 6.83 5.17 5.02
C LEU A 9 6.50 5.13 3.53
N TYR A 10 6.37 3.94 2.98
CA TYR A 10 5.86 3.72 1.63
C TYR A 10 4.34 3.77 1.64
N VAL A 11 3.78 4.59 0.76
CA VAL A 11 2.33 4.77 0.61
C VAL A 11 1.93 4.24 -0.75
N ALA A 12 1.09 3.21 -0.81
CA ALA A 12 0.72 2.54 -2.06
C ALA A 12 -0.80 2.44 -2.24
N ASN A 13 -1.28 2.37 -3.50
CA ASN A 13 -2.62 1.90 -3.80
C ASN A 13 -2.70 0.37 -3.60
N HIS A 14 -3.90 -0.16 -3.45
CA HIS A 14 -4.13 -1.58 -3.16
C HIS A 14 -5.14 -2.18 -4.15
N VAL A 15 -4.73 -3.20 -4.87
CA VAL A 15 -5.53 -3.85 -5.91
C VAL A 15 -5.82 -5.31 -5.56
N SER A 16 -4.80 -6.01 -5.07
CA SER A 16 -4.85 -7.46 -4.90
C SER A 16 -4.04 -7.90 -3.68
N TRP A 17 -4.35 -9.09 -3.17
CA TRP A 17 -3.50 -9.77 -2.20
C TRP A 17 -2.06 -9.94 -2.70
N PHE A 18 -1.88 -10.02 -4.02
CA PHE A 18 -0.57 -10.22 -4.65
C PHE A 18 0.35 -9.00 -4.53
N ASP A 19 -0.19 -7.81 -4.23
CA ASP A 19 0.58 -6.59 -3.97
C ASP A 19 1.59 -6.79 -2.83
N ILE A 20 1.19 -7.58 -1.81
CA ILE A 20 2.05 -7.92 -0.67
C ILE A 20 3.30 -8.67 -1.13
N ILE A 21 3.13 -9.65 -2.02
CA ILE A 21 4.23 -10.45 -2.56
C ILE A 21 5.11 -9.56 -3.45
N CYS A 22 4.51 -8.76 -4.33
CA CYS A 22 5.25 -7.87 -5.22
C CYS A 22 6.10 -6.86 -4.43
N LEU A 23 5.49 -6.14 -3.49
CA LEU A 23 6.22 -5.14 -2.71
C LEU A 23 7.23 -5.78 -1.75
N GLY A 24 6.88 -6.90 -1.11
CA GLY A 24 7.78 -7.63 -0.22
C GLY A 24 9.01 -8.21 -0.92
N SER A 25 8.93 -8.47 -2.24
CA SER A 25 10.06 -8.96 -3.03
C SER A 25 11.09 -7.88 -3.38
N ILE A 26 10.70 -6.59 -3.38
CA ILE A 26 11.54 -5.47 -3.82
C ILE A 26 11.89 -4.49 -2.69
N LEU A 27 11.13 -4.48 -1.59
CA LEU A 27 11.31 -3.55 -0.49
C LEU A 27 11.58 -4.29 0.80
N ASN A 28 12.63 -3.88 1.51
CA ASN A 28 12.85 -4.32 2.88
C ASN A 28 12.01 -3.43 3.83
N ALA A 29 10.72 -3.74 3.93
CA ALA A 29 9.76 -2.98 4.71
C ALA A 29 8.67 -3.88 5.30
N ARG A 30 8.09 -3.48 6.44
CA ARG A 30 7.01 -4.19 7.13
C ARG A 30 5.66 -3.65 6.66
N PHE A 31 4.68 -4.52 6.54
CA PHE A 31 3.33 -4.09 6.18
C PHE A 31 2.55 -3.63 7.41
N ILE A 32 1.65 -2.67 7.20
CA ILE A 32 0.64 -2.27 8.17
C ILE A 32 -0.69 -2.80 7.65
N ALA A 33 -1.33 -3.70 8.42
CA ALA A 33 -2.57 -4.36 8.04
C ALA A 33 -3.61 -4.31 9.17
N LYS A 34 -4.87 -4.55 8.82
CA LYS A 34 -5.94 -4.72 9.81
C LYS A 34 -5.74 -6.01 10.60
N LYS A 35 -6.16 -6.02 11.87
CA LYS A 35 -6.05 -7.17 12.78
C LYS A 35 -6.72 -8.43 12.24
N GLU A 36 -7.82 -8.28 11.50
CA GLU A 36 -8.59 -9.38 10.91
C GLU A 36 -7.76 -10.20 9.92
N VAL A 37 -6.77 -9.58 9.27
CA VAL A 37 -5.86 -10.27 8.34
C VAL A 37 -5.07 -11.39 9.03
N ALA A 38 -4.76 -11.24 10.32
CA ALA A 38 -4.04 -12.26 11.09
C ALA A 38 -4.76 -13.61 11.14
N SER A 39 -6.10 -13.59 11.09
CA SER A 39 -6.95 -14.80 11.14
C SER A 39 -7.29 -15.38 9.77
N MET A 40 -6.81 -14.77 8.68
CA MET A 40 -7.14 -15.17 7.30
C MET A 40 -6.22 -16.28 6.76
N GLY A 41 -6.08 -17.40 7.45
CA GLY A 41 -5.38 -18.60 6.96
C GLY A 41 -3.97 -18.31 6.43
N ILE A 42 -3.70 -18.60 5.15
CA ILE A 42 -2.39 -18.41 4.52
C ILE A 42 -1.91 -16.94 4.56
N PHE A 43 -2.81 -15.95 4.57
CA PHE A 43 -2.44 -14.54 4.66
C PHE A 43 -2.01 -14.15 6.07
N GLY A 44 -2.59 -14.77 7.11
CA GLY A 44 -2.08 -14.67 8.46
C GLY A 44 -0.64 -15.17 8.55
N LEU A 45 -0.34 -16.30 7.89
CA LEU A 45 1.03 -16.82 7.81
C LEU A 45 1.96 -15.88 7.03
N LEU A 46 1.57 -15.42 5.84
CA LEU A 46 2.37 -14.49 5.03
C LEU A 46 2.61 -13.16 5.75
N SER A 47 1.59 -12.63 6.42
CA SER A 47 1.72 -11.39 7.18
C SER A 47 2.62 -11.55 8.42
N THR A 48 2.61 -12.72 9.04
CA THR A 48 3.56 -13.06 10.12
C THR A 48 4.99 -13.14 9.60
N LEU A 49 5.22 -13.81 8.47
CA LEU A 49 6.54 -13.88 7.82
C LEU A 49 7.06 -12.51 7.38
N SER A 50 6.18 -11.61 7.00
CA SER A 50 6.51 -10.22 6.64
C SER A 50 6.62 -9.28 7.85
N ASN A 51 6.62 -9.80 9.08
CA ASN A 51 6.63 -9.01 10.32
C ASN A 51 5.59 -7.88 10.32
N THR A 52 4.39 -8.16 9.80
CA THR A 52 3.30 -7.18 9.66
C THR A 52 2.88 -6.62 11.01
N VAL A 53 2.69 -5.32 11.08
CA VAL A 53 2.09 -4.64 12.24
C VAL A 53 0.58 -4.58 12.05
N TYR A 54 -0.16 -5.18 12.98
CA TYR A 54 -1.62 -5.19 12.92
C TYR A 54 -2.21 -4.00 13.65
N ILE A 55 -3.16 -3.34 13.00
CA ILE A 55 -3.91 -2.20 13.57
C ILE A 55 -5.39 -2.55 13.71
N ASP A 56 -5.98 -2.06 14.81
CA ASP A 56 -7.42 -2.12 15.06
C ASP A 56 -8.02 -0.76 14.67
N ASN A 57 -8.62 -0.70 13.47
CA ASN A 57 -9.16 0.56 12.92
C ASN A 57 -10.51 0.96 13.50
N GLU A 58 -11.17 0.11 14.28
CA GLU A 58 -12.50 0.38 14.82
C GLU A 58 -12.43 1.22 16.11
N ASN A 59 -11.34 1.13 16.84
CA ASN A 59 -11.15 1.87 18.08
C ASN A 59 -10.26 3.10 17.90
N LYS A 60 -10.85 4.31 17.99
CA LYS A 60 -10.13 5.59 17.81
C LYS A 60 -8.93 5.75 18.74
N ASN A 61 -9.03 5.29 19.99
CA ASN A 61 -7.93 5.40 20.96
C ASN A 61 -6.74 4.53 20.52
N ARG A 62 -7.02 3.32 20.03
CA ARG A 62 -5.98 2.43 19.52
C ARG A 62 -5.31 2.96 18.26
N ILE A 63 -6.03 3.68 17.37
CA ILE A 63 -5.43 4.33 16.20
C ILE A 63 -4.34 5.31 16.64
N VAL A 64 -4.55 6.07 17.69
CA VAL A 64 -3.54 7.00 18.24
C VAL A 64 -2.32 6.26 18.76
N GLU A 65 -2.51 5.17 19.50
CA GLU A 65 -1.43 4.34 20.02
C GLU A 65 -0.61 3.72 18.89
N TYR A 66 -1.26 3.19 17.84
CA TYR A 66 -0.60 2.64 16.66
C TYR A 66 0.20 3.68 15.89
N ASN A 67 -0.36 4.88 15.70
CA ASN A 67 0.38 5.94 15.02
C ASN A 67 1.67 6.30 15.78
N LYS A 68 1.63 6.39 17.09
CA LYS A 68 2.81 6.61 17.93
C LYS A 68 3.83 5.48 17.79
N LEU A 69 3.38 4.22 17.90
CA LEU A 69 4.25 3.05 17.76
C LEU A 69 4.95 3.03 16.40
N ILE A 70 4.20 3.28 15.31
CA ILE A 70 4.77 3.28 13.96
C ILE A 70 5.74 4.46 13.79
N ASN A 71 5.38 5.64 14.31
CA ASN A 71 6.26 6.80 14.29
C ASN A 71 7.60 6.53 15.00
N GLU A 72 7.57 5.95 16.20
CA GLU A 72 8.78 5.57 16.95
C GLU A 72 9.65 4.57 16.17
N LYS A 73 9.01 3.58 15.52
CA LYS A 73 9.72 2.59 14.72
C LYS A 73 10.34 3.18 13.45
N LEU A 74 9.63 4.09 12.78
CA LEU A 74 10.15 4.86 11.64
C LEU A 74 11.36 5.69 12.06
N LYS A 75 11.33 6.36 13.22
CA LYS A 75 12.47 7.10 13.77
C LYS A 75 13.69 6.19 14.03
N ASN A 76 13.45 4.95 14.39
CA ASN A 76 14.49 3.95 14.60
C ASN A 76 14.99 3.30 13.29
N GLY A 77 14.61 3.83 12.13
CA GLY A 77 15.07 3.35 10.83
C GLY A 77 14.30 2.16 10.26
N GLU A 78 13.19 1.72 10.91
CA GLU A 78 12.35 0.67 10.34
C GLU A 78 11.49 1.23 9.19
N ASN A 79 11.36 0.49 8.09
CA ASN A 79 10.53 0.87 6.95
C ASN A 79 9.15 0.23 7.02
N PHE A 80 8.13 0.96 6.58
CA PHE A 80 6.75 0.47 6.55
C PHE A 80 6.07 0.70 5.21
N ILE A 81 5.13 -0.19 4.87
CA ILE A 81 4.25 -0.07 3.72
C ILE A 81 2.82 0.04 4.24
N ILE A 82 2.09 1.05 3.77
CA ILE A 82 0.70 1.27 4.11
C ILE A 82 -0.17 1.42 2.86
N PHE A 83 -1.37 0.86 2.90
CA PHE A 83 -2.42 1.01 1.90
C PHE A 83 -3.54 1.90 2.47
N PRO A 84 -3.49 3.23 2.27
CA PRO A 84 -4.43 4.13 2.93
C PRO A 84 -5.86 4.08 2.38
N GLU A 85 -6.11 3.35 1.31
CA GLU A 85 -7.46 2.99 0.85
C GLU A 85 -8.21 2.19 1.92
N GLY A 86 -7.49 1.37 2.70
CA GLY A 86 -8.06 0.52 3.75
C GLY A 86 -8.91 -0.64 3.21
N THR A 87 -8.94 -0.82 1.90
CA THR A 87 -9.55 -1.92 1.15
C THR A 87 -8.86 -2.01 -0.22
N THR A 88 -9.15 -3.04 -1.00
CA THR A 88 -8.66 -3.20 -2.36
C THR A 88 -9.56 -2.52 -3.38
N SER A 89 -8.98 -1.95 -4.44
CA SER A 89 -9.66 -1.35 -5.59
C SER A 89 -9.74 -2.34 -6.77
N ASP A 90 -10.47 -1.97 -7.82
CA ASP A 90 -10.54 -2.76 -9.06
C ASP A 90 -9.33 -2.56 -10.00
N GLY A 91 -8.32 -1.81 -9.57
CA GLY A 91 -7.11 -1.53 -10.33
C GLY A 91 -7.26 -0.52 -11.48
N ASN A 92 -8.42 0.08 -11.63
CA ASN A 92 -8.69 1.08 -12.67
C ASN A 92 -8.54 2.53 -12.20
N GLY A 93 -8.37 2.71 -10.89
CA GLY A 93 -8.19 3.99 -10.23
C GLY A 93 -7.70 3.78 -8.80
N VAL A 94 -7.76 4.84 -8.01
CA VAL A 94 -7.38 4.86 -6.60
C VAL A 94 -8.61 5.24 -5.78
N ILE A 95 -8.94 4.44 -4.77
CA ILE A 95 -10.01 4.76 -3.82
C ILE A 95 -9.52 5.89 -2.89
N GLN A 96 -10.45 6.68 -2.38
CA GLN A 96 -10.13 7.80 -1.50
C GLN A 96 -9.30 7.34 -0.28
N PHE A 97 -8.15 7.96 -0.10
CA PHE A 97 -7.25 7.67 1.00
C PHE A 97 -7.80 8.17 2.34
N LYS A 98 -7.66 7.34 3.38
CA LYS A 98 -8.04 7.67 4.75
C LYS A 98 -6.90 8.43 5.43
N SER A 99 -7.07 9.74 5.63
CA SER A 99 -6.03 10.59 6.20
C SER A 99 -5.58 10.19 7.62
N SER A 100 -6.43 9.50 8.37
CA SER A 100 -6.08 8.99 9.71
C SER A 100 -4.97 7.95 9.68
N LEU A 101 -4.80 7.24 8.57
CA LEU A 101 -3.76 6.22 8.40
C LEU A 101 -2.37 6.81 8.11
N LEU A 102 -2.30 8.10 7.73
CA LEU A 102 -1.05 8.82 7.48
C LEU A 102 -0.67 9.75 8.64
N GLN A 103 -1.35 9.67 9.78
CA GLN A 103 -1.05 10.49 10.96
C GLN A 103 0.38 10.25 11.48
N CYS A 104 0.87 9.01 11.44
CA CYS A 104 2.22 8.66 11.87
C CYS A 104 3.32 9.40 11.10
N ALA A 105 3.04 9.85 9.87
CA ALA A 105 4.00 10.53 9.02
C ALA A 105 4.24 12.00 9.39
N ILE A 106 3.32 12.62 10.16
CA ILE A 106 3.38 14.06 10.45
C ILE A 106 3.76 14.38 11.91
N GLU A 107 3.89 13.39 12.77
CA GLU A 107 4.23 13.62 14.18
C GLU A 107 5.68 14.08 14.39
N ASP A 108 6.55 13.81 13.41
CA ASP A 108 7.92 14.31 13.38
C ASP A 108 8.45 14.30 11.93
N THR A 109 8.25 15.41 11.27
CA THR A 109 8.55 15.56 9.84
C THR A 109 10.05 15.53 9.51
N ASN A 110 10.92 15.82 10.48
CA ASN A 110 12.37 15.86 10.26
C ASN A 110 13.00 14.46 10.24
N SER A 111 12.30 13.45 10.77
CA SER A 111 12.85 12.11 10.99
C SER A 111 12.20 11.02 10.13
N ILE A 112 11.20 11.35 9.32
CA ILE A 112 10.43 10.36 8.55
C ILE A 112 10.40 10.75 7.08
N LYS A 113 10.81 9.83 6.21
CA LYS A 113 10.69 9.98 4.77
C LYS A 113 9.44 9.29 4.27
N VAL A 114 8.66 9.94 3.42
CA VAL A 114 7.47 9.34 2.81
C VAL A 114 7.68 9.19 1.32
N ARG A 115 7.34 8.01 0.78
CA ARG A 115 7.50 7.70 -0.63
C ARG A 115 6.25 7.08 -1.23
N PRO A 116 5.55 7.74 -2.17
CA PRO A 116 4.41 7.16 -2.86
C PRO A 116 4.84 6.04 -3.84
N ILE A 117 3.98 5.03 -4.00
CA ILE A 117 4.18 3.90 -4.92
C ILE A 117 2.89 3.65 -5.69
N SER A 118 2.98 3.60 -7.02
CA SER A 118 1.86 3.15 -7.85
C SER A 118 2.04 1.69 -8.23
N ILE A 119 1.02 0.88 -7.98
CA ILE A 119 0.94 -0.54 -8.37
C ILE A 119 -0.08 -0.66 -9.49
N CYS A 120 0.34 -1.14 -10.65
CA CYS A 120 -0.49 -1.30 -11.83
C CYS A 120 -0.37 -2.70 -12.42
N TYR A 121 -1.48 -3.40 -12.53
CA TYR A 121 -1.60 -4.65 -13.28
C TYR A 121 -1.80 -4.29 -14.76
N SER A 122 -0.72 -4.29 -15.52
CA SER A 122 -0.66 -3.66 -16.84
C SER A 122 -0.95 -4.61 -18.00
N HIS A 123 -0.43 -5.84 -17.96
CA HIS A 123 -0.58 -6.81 -19.05
C HIS A 123 -0.94 -8.21 -18.53
N LYS A 124 -1.68 -8.94 -19.38
CA LYS A 124 -1.98 -10.36 -19.25
C LYS A 124 -1.47 -11.06 -20.51
N ASN A 125 -0.62 -12.10 -20.37
CA ASN A 125 0.00 -12.79 -21.50
C ASN A 125 0.67 -11.82 -22.49
N ASN A 126 1.35 -10.78 -21.99
CA ASN A 126 1.96 -9.69 -22.74
C ASN A 126 0.97 -8.80 -23.54
N ILE A 127 -0.33 -8.98 -23.37
CA ILE A 127 -1.37 -8.13 -23.95
C ILE A 127 -1.81 -7.13 -22.88
N LYS A 128 -1.92 -5.86 -23.25
CA LYS A 128 -2.36 -4.79 -22.34
C LYS A 128 -3.77 -5.07 -21.82
N MET A 129 -3.93 -5.01 -20.51
CA MET A 129 -5.22 -5.21 -19.85
C MET A 129 -6.14 -4.00 -20.05
N GLY A 130 -7.39 -4.27 -20.46
CA GLY A 130 -8.49 -3.32 -20.40
C GLY A 130 -9.07 -3.17 -18.99
N LEU A 131 -10.03 -2.24 -18.86
CA LEU A 131 -10.73 -1.96 -17.59
C LEU A 131 -11.38 -3.21 -16.97
N TYR A 132 -11.97 -4.03 -17.82
CA TYR A 132 -12.69 -5.24 -17.37
C TYR A 132 -11.72 -6.33 -16.92
N GLU A 133 -10.60 -6.48 -17.61
CA GLU A 133 -9.62 -7.53 -17.34
C GLU A 133 -8.91 -7.33 -16.01
N ARG A 134 -8.64 -6.07 -15.60
CA ARG A 134 -8.02 -5.77 -14.31
C ARG A 134 -8.85 -6.25 -13.12
N ARG A 135 -10.18 -6.32 -13.25
CA ARG A 135 -11.05 -6.86 -12.19
C ARG A 135 -10.82 -8.34 -11.89
N PHE A 136 -10.31 -9.12 -12.83
CA PHE A 136 -10.00 -10.55 -12.60
C PHE A 136 -8.77 -10.76 -11.73
N VAL A 137 -7.85 -9.80 -11.73
CA VAL A 137 -6.65 -9.86 -10.88
C VAL A 137 -6.83 -9.11 -9.56
N SER A 138 -7.88 -8.33 -9.44
CA SER A 138 -8.22 -7.57 -8.23
C SER A 138 -9.01 -8.42 -7.23
N TRP A 139 -9.01 -7.96 -5.99
CA TRP A 139 -9.84 -8.53 -4.94
C TRP A 139 -10.85 -7.49 -4.47
N VAL A 140 -12.02 -7.44 -5.10
CA VAL A 140 -13.05 -6.42 -4.83
C VAL A 140 -14.44 -7.03 -4.59
N GLY A 141 -15.29 -6.28 -3.92
CA GLY A 141 -16.68 -6.65 -3.63
C GLY A 141 -16.79 -7.81 -2.65
N ASP A 142 -17.84 -8.63 -2.84
CA ASP A 142 -18.16 -9.78 -1.98
C ASP A 142 -17.37 -11.05 -2.34
N THR A 143 -16.37 -10.93 -3.21
CA THR A 143 -15.53 -12.07 -3.59
C THR A 143 -14.75 -12.55 -2.37
N ASN A 144 -14.94 -13.81 -1.99
CA ASN A 144 -14.13 -14.36 -0.92
C ASN A 144 -12.67 -14.52 -1.38
N MET A 145 -11.76 -14.53 -0.42
CA MET A 145 -10.34 -14.54 -0.66
C MET A 145 -9.85 -15.73 -1.48
N VAL A 146 -10.39 -16.93 -1.22
CA VAL A 146 -10.00 -18.15 -1.94
C VAL A 146 -10.39 -18.04 -3.41
N GLN A 147 -11.57 -17.51 -3.69
CA GLN A 147 -12.02 -17.25 -5.05
C GLN A 147 -11.18 -16.20 -5.77
N ALA A 148 -10.80 -15.11 -5.08
CA ALA A 148 -9.92 -14.10 -5.62
C ALA A 148 -8.54 -14.69 -5.98
N MET A 149 -7.98 -15.56 -5.12
CA MET A 149 -6.75 -16.28 -5.40
C MET A 149 -6.88 -17.21 -6.61
N GLN A 150 -7.95 -18.00 -6.68
CA GLN A 150 -8.21 -18.90 -7.80
C GLN A 150 -8.32 -18.12 -9.11
N ASN A 151 -9.11 -17.05 -9.12
CA ASN A 151 -9.26 -16.18 -10.29
C ASN A 151 -7.91 -15.62 -10.75
N PHE A 152 -7.11 -15.14 -9.82
CA PHE A 152 -5.78 -14.62 -10.11
C PHE A 152 -4.86 -15.69 -10.71
N LEU A 153 -4.79 -16.88 -10.11
CA LEU A 153 -3.95 -17.98 -10.59
C LEU A 153 -4.41 -18.51 -11.96
N LEU A 154 -5.73 -18.53 -12.22
CA LEU A 154 -6.28 -18.92 -13.51
C LEU A 154 -6.14 -17.85 -14.60
N THR A 155 -5.78 -16.62 -14.24
CA THR A 155 -5.60 -15.54 -15.20
C THR A 155 -4.38 -15.76 -16.11
N GLY A 156 -3.39 -16.54 -15.67
CA GLY A 156 -2.13 -16.77 -16.39
C GLY A 156 -1.09 -15.67 -16.09
N PRO A 157 -0.02 -15.58 -16.89
CA PRO A 157 1.05 -14.61 -16.65
C PRO A 157 0.57 -13.16 -16.65
N VAL A 158 0.85 -12.46 -15.55
CA VAL A 158 0.47 -11.06 -15.34
C VAL A 158 1.71 -10.20 -15.14
N THR A 159 1.77 -9.06 -15.82
CA THR A 159 2.80 -8.06 -15.58
C THR A 159 2.29 -7.02 -14.59
N VAL A 160 2.99 -6.89 -13.47
CA VAL A 160 2.76 -5.85 -12.47
C VAL A 160 3.84 -4.79 -12.60
N THR A 161 3.43 -3.57 -12.92
CA THR A 161 4.34 -2.41 -12.99
C THR A 161 4.28 -1.66 -11.66
N ILE A 162 5.42 -1.49 -11.01
CA ILE A 162 5.55 -0.75 -9.76
C ILE A 162 6.38 0.51 -10.02
N LEU A 163 5.78 1.67 -9.77
CA LEU A 163 6.44 2.96 -9.90
C LEU A 163 6.74 3.53 -8.51
N LEU A 164 8.02 3.66 -8.20
CA LEU A 164 8.52 4.33 -7.00
C LEU A 164 8.66 5.83 -7.33
N HIS A 165 7.80 6.67 -6.74
CA HIS A 165 7.87 8.12 -6.95
C HIS A 165 8.96 8.78 -6.11
N SER A 166 9.20 10.07 -6.31
CA SER A 166 10.11 10.86 -5.48
C SER A 166 9.60 10.92 -4.04
N PHE A 167 10.53 11.14 -3.10
CA PHE A 167 10.14 11.40 -1.71
C PHE A 167 9.30 12.66 -1.61
N VAL A 168 8.36 12.65 -0.67
CA VAL A 168 7.51 13.80 -0.36
C VAL A 168 8.37 14.88 0.30
N SER A 169 8.24 16.13 -0.14
CA SER A 169 8.97 17.25 0.47
C SER A 169 8.40 17.59 1.86
N GLU A 170 9.24 18.19 2.70
CA GLU A 170 8.89 18.60 4.07
C GLU A 170 7.68 19.53 4.12
N GLU A 171 7.55 20.43 3.13
CA GLU A 171 6.43 21.37 3.02
C GLU A 171 5.08 20.64 2.94
N ILE A 172 5.03 19.51 2.22
CA ILE A 172 3.83 18.68 2.05
C ILE A 172 3.54 17.87 3.31
N LEU A 173 4.57 17.53 4.09
CA LEU A 173 4.43 16.81 5.36
C LEU A 173 3.80 17.66 6.47
N SER A 174 3.53 18.94 6.23
CA SER A 174 2.96 19.89 7.22
C SER A 174 1.59 19.47 7.78
N SER A 175 0.79 18.71 7.05
CA SER A 175 -0.49 18.20 7.52
C SER A 175 -0.87 16.84 6.91
N ARG A 176 -1.59 16.03 7.70
CA ARG A 176 -2.09 14.72 7.22
C ARG A 176 -3.01 14.84 6.00
N LYS A 177 -3.75 15.94 5.86
CA LYS A 177 -4.64 16.16 4.70
C LYS A 177 -3.83 16.45 3.45
N THR A 178 -2.80 17.29 3.58
CA THR A 178 -1.94 17.67 2.47
C THR A 178 -1.16 16.46 1.93
N ILE A 179 -0.51 15.70 2.82
CA ILE A 179 0.22 14.49 2.42
C ILE A 179 -0.70 13.43 1.82
N THR A 180 -1.92 13.26 2.37
CA THR A 180 -2.88 12.28 1.85
C THR A 180 -3.30 12.64 0.43
N LYS A 181 -3.64 13.90 0.19
CA LYS A 181 -4.02 14.41 -1.14
C LYS A 181 -2.86 14.24 -2.12
N TYR A 182 -1.67 14.69 -1.75
CA TYR A 182 -0.47 14.59 -2.59
C TYR A 182 -0.16 13.13 -2.98
N CYS A 183 -0.12 12.22 -2.00
CA CYS A 183 0.15 10.81 -2.28
C CYS A 183 -0.92 10.21 -3.19
N GLN A 184 -2.20 10.50 -2.95
CA GLN A 184 -3.29 10.00 -3.78
C GLN A 184 -3.20 10.49 -5.22
N GLU A 185 -2.96 11.78 -5.43
CA GLU A 185 -2.82 12.39 -6.78
C GLU A 185 -1.58 11.84 -7.49
N THR A 186 -0.43 11.79 -6.83
CA THR A 186 0.81 11.24 -7.38
C THR A 186 0.68 9.78 -7.81
N ILE A 187 0.02 8.97 -6.98
CA ILE A 187 -0.21 7.54 -7.27
C ILE A 187 -1.19 7.39 -8.43
N LEU A 188 -2.26 8.17 -8.46
CA LEU A 188 -3.23 8.17 -9.56
C LEU A 188 -2.60 8.59 -10.89
N GLU A 189 -1.73 9.61 -10.88
CA GLU A 189 -0.98 10.02 -12.07
C GLU A 189 -0.05 8.91 -12.55
N GLY A 190 0.68 8.26 -11.64
CA GLY A 190 1.53 7.11 -11.95
C GLY A 190 0.74 5.97 -12.58
N LEU A 191 -0.41 5.63 -12.00
CA LEU A 191 -1.33 4.62 -12.52
C LEU A 191 -1.79 4.98 -13.96
N ASN A 192 -2.23 6.23 -14.16
CA ASN A 192 -2.68 6.72 -15.45
C ASN A 192 -1.59 6.68 -16.53
N LYS A 193 -0.33 6.95 -16.18
CA LYS A 193 0.81 6.84 -17.11
C LYS A 193 0.97 5.41 -17.63
N VAL A 194 0.76 4.40 -16.79
CA VAL A 194 0.90 2.99 -17.18
C VAL A 194 -0.35 2.48 -17.90
N ILE A 195 -1.55 2.89 -17.47
CA ILE A 195 -2.82 2.40 -18.02
C ILE A 195 -3.13 3.05 -19.38
N LYS A 196 -2.81 4.32 -19.58
CA LYS A 196 -3.20 5.09 -20.80
C LYS A 196 -2.22 4.99 -21.95
N ILE A 197 -1.02 4.42 -21.75
CA ILE A 197 -0.02 4.29 -22.83
C ILE A 197 -0.32 3.16 -23.79
#